data_6f1de2da0df5709ebaa1fb38e3a59514
#
_entry.id   6f1de2da0df5709ebaa1fb38e3a59514
#
_cell.length_a   1.000
_cell.length_b   1.000
_cell.length_c   1.000
_cell.angle_alpha   90.00
_cell.angle_beta   90.00
_cell.angle_gamma   90.00
#
_symmetry.space_group_name_H-M   'P 1'
#
loop_
_entity.id
_entity.type
_entity.pdbx_description
1 polymer ?
#
loop_
_entity_poly.entity_id
_entity_poly.type
_entity_poly.pdbx_seq_one_letter_code
_entity_poly.pdbx_strand_id
1 'polypeptide(L)'
;TAMVLFLAGAFLGILLASRILEQRRSRPQAFLILCLFWAGSVFFFFPPPRKGLSAVFLDVGQGDGIFLSCGGRTMLMDCGSSQEKELGKDCLVPFLKSRGVDRLDTVFISHGDWDHISGIRYALEEPGCGIRIGTLVMPEPGKGKDVYAELACLADSRGIPVVYGKRGDEFSGILGPEVSIRCLSPPEGGDYGDRNDESLVAEIQYGDFRLLLTGDVGKEGEEKMREAGLLAPVTGLK
;
A
#
# COMPACT_ATOMS: atom_id res chain seq x y z
N THR A 1 -12.36 19.90 -5.35
CA THR A 1 -11.83 21.30 -5.24
C THR A 1 -10.70 21.52 -6.25
N ALA A 2 -9.70 20.65 -6.38
CA ALA A 2 -8.57 20.80 -7.33
C ALA A 2 -9.04 20.82 -8.80
N MET A 3 -9.98 19.95 -9.18
CA MET A 3 -10.54 19.89 -10.53
C MET A 3 -11.29 21.18 -10.92
N VAL A 4 -12.01 21.79 -9.98
CA VAL A 4 -12.72 23.08 -10.21
C VAL A 4 -11.72 24.21 -10.42
N LEU A 5 -10.67 24.27 -9.63
CA LEU A 5 -9.60 25.27 -9.78
C LEU A 5 -8.84 25.08 -11.11
N PHE A 6 -8.60 23.83 -11.52
CA PHE A 6 -8.00 23.52 -12.82
C PHE A 6 -8.88 23.96 -13.99
N LEU A 7 -10.18 23.62 -13.96
CA LEU A 7 -11.12 24.01 -15.00
C LEU A 7 -11.28 25.54 -15.08
N ALA A 8 -11.32 26.22 -13.92
CA ALA A 8 -11.36 27.69 -13.86
C ALA A 8 -10.06 28.30 -14.42
N GLY A 9 -8.90 27.76 -14.09
CA GLY A 9 -7.60 28.19 -14.64
C GLY A 9 -7.48 27.92 -16.13
N ALA A 10 -7.95 26.76 -16.62
CA ALA A 10 -7.99 26.44 -18.04
C ALA A 10 -8.89 27.42 -18.82
N PHE A 11 -10.07 27.71 -18.27
CA PHE A 11 -11.01 28.67 -18.88
C PHE A 11 -10.43 30.09 -18.94
N LEU A 12 -9.80 30.54 -17.85
CA LEU A 12 -9.13 31.84 -17.80
C LEU A 12 -7.94 31.90 -18.78
N GLY A 13 -7.15 30.83 -18.89
CA GLY A 13 -6.04 30.69 -19.83
C GLY A 13 -6.51 30.78 -21.29
N ILE A 14 -7.63 30.11 -21.62
CA ILE A 14 -8.26 30.19 -22.96
C ILE A 14 -8.76 31.60 -23.25
N LEU A 15 -9.41 32.26 -22.27
CA LEU A 15 -9.88 33.64 -22.43
C LEU A 15 -8.74 34.65 -22.65
N LEU A 16 -7.64 34.50 -21.89
CA LEU A 16 -6.45 35.33 -22.06
C LEU A 16 -5.79 35.09 -23.41
N ALA A 17 -5.65 33.82 -23.82
CA ALA A 17 -5.11 33.45 -25.11
C ALA A 17 -5.97 33.98 -26.28
N SER A 18 -7.31 33.93 -26.19
CA SER A 18 -8.20 34.44 -27.22
C SER A 18 -8.06 35.95 -27.39
N ARG A 19 -8.00 36.73 -26.30
CA ARG A 19 -7.77 38.18 -26.35
C ARG A 19 -6.40 38.54 -26.94
N ILE A 20 -5.35 37.78 -26.64
CA ILE A 20 -4.00 37.98 -27.16
C ILE A 20 -3.94 37.58 -28.65
N LEU A 21 -4.70 36.59 -29.10
CA LEU A 21 -4.78 36.12 -30.49
C LEU A 21 -5.50 37.14 -31.42
N GLU A 22 -6.35 37.97 -30.90
CA GLU A 22 -6.96 39.06 -31.66
C GLU A 22 -5.93 40.11 -32.11
N GLN A 23 -4.80 40.24 -31.41
CA GLN A 23 -3.69 41.10 -31.81
C GLN A 23 -2.66 40.28 -32.62
N ARG A 24 -2.64 40.47 -33.94
CA ARG A 24 -1.77 39.74 -34.89
C ARG A 24 -0.27 39.66 -34.48
N ARG A 25 0.24 40.62 -33.71
CA ARG A 25 1.63 40.77 -33.29
C ARG A 25 2.00 39.88 -32.10
N SER A 26 1.02 39.33 -31.35
CA SER A 26 1.22 38.65 -30.08
C SER A 26 1.02 37.10 -30.12
N ARG A 27 0.81 36.55 -31.33
CA ARG A 27 0.56 35.10 -31.51
C ARG A 27 1.60 34.19 -30.88
N PRO A 28 2.94 34.44 -31.01
CA PRO A 28 3.93 33.59 -30.39
C PRO A 28 3.94 33.67 -28.86
N GLN A 29 3.60 34.82 -28.29
CA GLN A 29 3.51 35.01 -26.84
C GLN A 29 2.28 34.26 -26.26
N ALA A 30 1.14 34.30 -26.93
CA ALA A 30 -0.04 33.54 -26.54
C ALA A 30 0.20 32.04 -26.56
N PHE A 31 0.87 31.56 -27.59
CA PHE A 31 1.27 30.16 -27.70
C PHE A 31 2.23 29.73 -26.57
N LEU A 32 3.23 30.57 -26.25
CA LEU A 32 4.14 30.33 -25.15
C LEU A 32 3.42 30.25 -23.79
N ILE A 33 2.50 31.19 -23.53
CA ILE A 33 1.70 31.18 -22.28
C ILE A 33 0.86 29.92 -22.20
N LEU A 34 0.26 29.47 -23.28
CA LEU A 34 -0.54 28.25 -23.34
C LEU A 34 0.35 27.00 -23.05
N CYS A 35 1.52 26.94 -23.66
CA CYS A 35 2.49 25.86 -23.41
C CYS A 35 2.96 25.83 -21.95
N LEU A 36 3.28 26.97 -21.36
CA LEU A 36 3.69 27.08 -19.96
C LEU A 36 2.54 26.67 -19.01
N PHE A 37 1.31 27.06 -19.32
CA PHE A 37 0.14 26.64 -18.57
C PHE A 37 -0.06 25.12 -18.62
N TRP A 38 0.04 24.51 -19.82
CA TRP A 38 -0.08 23.08 -19.98
C TRP A 38 1.08 22.32 -19.32
N ALA A 39 2.31 22.81 -19.44
CA ALA A 39 3.46 22.22 -18.77
C ALA A 39 3.33 22.29 -17.25
N GLY A 40 2.89 23.42 -16.71
CA GLY A 40 2.60 23.59 -15.29
C GLY A 40 1.47 22.67 -14.80
N SER A 41 0.43 22.50 -15.63
CA SER A 41 -0.69 21.61 -15.34
C SER A 41 -0.23 20.14 -15.29
N VAL A 42 0.59 19.71 -16.25
CA VAL A 42 1.17 18.36 -16.27
C VAL A 42 1.98 18.14 -14.99
N PHE A 43 2.85 19.09 -14.62
CA PHE A 43 3.65 18.97 -13.40
C PHE A 43 2.79 18.91 -12.11
N PHE A 44 1.67 19.64 -12.08
CA PHE A 44 0.76 19.65 -10.95
C PHE A 44 -0.02 18.33 -10.82
N PHE A 45 -0.48 17.77 -11.95
CA PHE A 45 -1.26 16.53 -11.95
C PHE A 45 -0.41 15.26 -11.92
N PHE A 46 0.83 15.35 -12.40
CA PHE A 46 1.78 14.24 -12.38
C PHE A 46 3.03 14.65 -11.59
N PRO A 47 2.91 14.81 -10.26
CA PRO A 47 4.07 15.12 -9.43
C PRO A 47 5.13 14.01 -9.65
N PRO A 48 6.41 14.38 -9.70
CA PRO A 48 7.48 13.41 -9.85
C PRO A 48 7.38 12.36 -8.73
N PRO A 49 7.70 11.09 -9.02
CA PRO A 49 7.67 10.04 -8.02
C PRO A 49 8.55 10.46 -6.83
N ARG A 50 8.00 10.32 -5.63
CA ARG A 50 8.75 10.61 -4.41
C ARG A 50 9.93 9.66 -4.34
N LYS A 51 11.14 10.23 -4.19
CA LYS A 51 12.34 9.44 -3.93
C LYS A 51 12.30 8.94 -2.50
N GLY A 52 12.74 7.68 -2.31
CA GLY A 52 12.83 7.06 -0.99
C GLY A 52 11.61 6.24 -0.61
N LEU A 53 11.73 5.56 0.53
CA LEU A 53 10.67 4.77 1.14
C LEU A 53 9.68 5.70 1.86
N SER A 54 8.41 5.52 1.58
CA SER A 54 7.31 6.18 2.30
C SER A 54 6.48 5.12 2.99
N ALA A 55 6.26 5.27 4.29
CA ALA A 55 5.34 4.46 5.08
C ALA A 55 4.21 5.35 5.58
N VAL A 56 2.97 4.89 5.44
CA VAL A 56 1.77 5.58 5.88
C VAL A 56 0.94 4.61 6.69
N PHE A 57 0.71 4.95 7.95
CA PHE A 57 -0.20 4.24 8.84
C PHE A 57 -1.58 4.84 8.66
N LEU A 58 -2.53 4.01 8.27
CA LEU A 58 -3.91 4.43 8.03
C LEU A 58 -4.64 4.56 9.36
N ASP A 59 -5.44 5.60 9.50
CA ASP A 59 -6.37 5.73 10.62
C ASP A 59 -7.59 4.84 10.36
N VAL A 60 -7.53 3.62 10.86
CA VAL A 60 -8.55 2.58 10.67
C VAL A 60 -9.39 2.36 11.95
N GLY A 61 -9.13 3.15 13.00
CA GLY A 61 -9.69 2.90 14.34
C GLY A 61 -8.99 1.71 14.98
N GLN A 62 -9.76 0.75 15.53
CA GLN A 62 -9.17 -0.46 16.08
C GLN A 62 -8.89 -1.46 14.95
N GLY A 63 -7.63 -1.66 14.67
CA GLY A 63 -7.11 -2.52 13.61
C GLY A 63 -5.82 -1.96 13.00
N ASP A 64 -5.40 -2.54 11.90
CA ASP A 64 -4.15 -2.18 11.21
C ASP A 64 -4.35 -1.88 9.73
N GLY A 65 -3.51 -0.97 9.22
CA GLY A 65 -3.40 -0.69 7.80
C GLY A 65 -2.14 0.12 7.52
N ILE A 66 -1.15 -0.49 6.87
CA ILE A 66 0.14 0.14 6.62
C ILE A 66 0.45 0.10 5.13
N PHE A 67 0.45 1.27 4.51
CA PHE A 67 0.79 1.44 3.11
C PHE A 67 2.24 1.88 2.95
N LEU A 68 3.00 1.13 2.16
CA LEU A 68 4.38 1.45 1.82
C LEU A 68 4.52 1.70 0.32
N SER A 69 5.37 2.65 -0.03
CA SER A 69 5.72 2.91 -1.43
C SER A 69 7.16 3.36 -1.59
N CYS A 70 7.83 2.89 -2.64
CA CYS A 70 9.17 3.28 -3.02
C CYS A 70 9.33 3.14 -4.53
N GLY A 71 9.85 4.17 -5.19
CA GLY A 71 10.14 4.14 -6.62
C GLY A 71 8.94 3.83 -7.53
N GLY A 72 7.72 4.17 -7.10
CA GLY A 72 6.48 3.87 -7.83
C GLY A 72 5.92 2.47 -7.60
N ARG A 73 6.57 1.64 -6.78
CA ARG A 73 6.05 0.35 -6.32
C ARG A 73 5.31 0.49 -5.02
N THR A 74 4.36 -0.38 -4.77
CA THR A 74 3.41 -0.27 -3.67
C THR A 74 3.23 -1.60 -2.93
N MET A 75 3.14 -1.51 -1.63
CA MET A 75 2.88 -2.62 -0.73
C MET A 75 1.86 -2.17 0.32
N LEU A 76 0.96 -3.06 0.68
CA LEU A 76 0.07 -2.90 1.81
C LEU A 76 0.35 -4.02 2.80
N MET A 77 0.50 -3.70 4.08
CA MET A 77 0.51 -4.68 5.16
C MET A 77 -0.71 -4.46 6.02
N ASP A 78 -1.57 -5.46 6.04
CA ASP A 78 -2.89 -5.41 6.64
C ASP A 78 -3.76 -4.26 6.11
N CYS A 79 -5.01 -4.33 6.27
CA CYS A 79 -5.98 -3.25 6.25
C CYS A 79 -7.32 -3.79 6.73
N GLY A 80 -7.60 -3.57 7.99
CA GLY A 80 -8.83 -4.02 8.60
C GLY A 80 -9.23 -3.13 9.77
N SER A 81 -10.47 -3.29 10.23
CA SER A 81 -11.01 -2.61 11.40
C SER A 81 -12.13 -3.44 12.03
N SER A 82 -12.15 -3.48 13.37
CA SER A 82 -13.28 -4.00 14.12
C SER A 82 -14.39 -2.98 14.34
N GLN A 83 -14.11 -1.69 14.12
CA GLN A 83 -15.03 -0.57 14.32
C GLN A 83 -15.68 -0.11 13.01
N GLU A 84 -14.90 -0.04 11.92
CA GLU A 84 -15.33 0.50 10.63
C GLU A 84 -15.78 -0.65 9.70
N LYS A 85 -17.11 -0.79 9.53
CA LYS A 85 -17.72 -1.90 8.76
C LYS A 85 -17.40 -1.84 7.27
N GLU A 86 -17.32 -0.64 6.70
CA GLU A 86 -17.11 -0.38 5.27
C GLU A 86 -15.68 0.12 5.00
N LEU A 87 -14.69 -0.30 5.82
CA LEU A 87 -13.31 0.22 5.76
C LEU A 87 -12.71 0.19 4.36
N GLY A 88 -12.90 -0.89 3.63
CA GLY A 88 -12.37 -1.02 2.27
C GLY A 88 -12.91 0.06 1.35
N LYS A 89 -14.22 0.35 1.42
CA LYS A 89 -14.92 1.31 0.59
C LYS A 89 -14.67 2.75 1.02
N ASP A 90 -14.69 3.02 2.32
CA ASP A 90 -14.74 4.38 2.86
C ASP A 90 -13.35 4.91 3.24
N CYS A 91 -12.36 4.03 3.47
CA CYS A 91 -11.00 4.39 3.82
C CYS A 91 -9.96 3.92 2.79
N LEU A 92 -9.79 2.60 2.60
CA LEU A 92 -8.71 2.05 1.77
C LEU A 92 -8.77 2.53 0.32
N VAL A 93 -9.90 2.35 -0.35
CA VAL A 93 -10.05 2.70 -1.77
C VAL A 93 -9.92 4.22 -2.01
N PRO A 94 -10.58 5.10 -1.25
CA PRO A 94 -10.38 6.54 -1.36
C PRO A 94 -8.93 6.98 -1.09
N PHE A 95 -8.27 6.39 -0.09
CA PHE A 95 -6.87 6.66 0.20
C PHE A 95 -5.98 6.31 -1.01
N LEU A 96 -6.07 5.10 -1.55
CA LEU A 96 -5.28 4.67 -2.70
C LEU A 96 -5.53 5.56 -3.93
N LYS A 97 -6.80 5.83 -4.23
CA LYS A 97 -7.18 6.72 -5.34
C LYS A 97 -6.65 8.14 -5.15
N SER A 98 -6.64 8.67 -3.94
CA SER A 98 -6.08 9.99 -3.64
C SER A 98 -4.58 10.08 -3.91
N ARG A 99 -3.88 8.94 -3.88
CA ARG A 99 -2.45 8.79 -4.19
C ARG A 99 -2.19 8.44 -5.66
N GLY A 100 -3.24 8.27 -6.47
CA GLY A 100 -3.13 7.81 -7.86
C GLY A 100 -2.73 6.33 -7.97
N VAL A 101 -2.99 5.55 -6.92
CA VAL A 101 -2.68 4.12 -6.86
C VAL A 101 -3.93 3.33 -7.25
N ASP A 102 -3.85 2.60 -8.34
CA ASP A 102 -4.88 1.66 -8.82
C ASP A 102 -4.42 0.20 -8.72
N ARG A 103 -3.16 -0.02 -8.29
CA ARG A 103 -2.57 -1.33 -8.11
C ARG A 103 -1.72 -1.36 -6.84
N LEU A 104 -1.92 -2.39 -6.04
CA LEU A 104 -1.02 -2.82 -4.98
C LEU A 104 -0.17 -3.96 -5.55
N ASP A 105 1.14 -3.76 -5.65
CA ASP A 105 2.02 -4.81 -6.21
C ASP A 105 2.04 -6.03 -5.32
N THR A 106 2.05 -5.83 -4.00
CA THR A 106 1.97 -6.91 -3.02
C THR A 106 1.13 -6.48 -1.81
N VAL A 107 0.29 -7.38 -1.34
CA VAL A 107 -0.45 -7.25 -0.08
C VAL A 107 0.03 -8.34 0.86
N PHE A 108 0.46 -7.94 2.05
CA PHE A 108 0.81 -8.84 3.15
C PHE A 108 -0.32 -8.86 4.16
N ILE A 109 -0.63 -10.03 4.67
CA ILE A 109 -1.54 -10.23 5.80
C ILE A 109 -0.72 -10.79 6.94
N SER A 110 -0.71 -10.07 8.07
CA SER A 110 -0.02 -10.55 9.28
C SER A 110 -0.71 -11.77 9.85
N HIS A 111 -2.00 -11.67 10.09
CA HIS A 111 -2.84 -12.78 10.56
C HIS A 111 -4.29 -12.59 10.10
N GLY A 112 -5.14 -13.60 10.38
CA GLY A 112 -6.47 -13.70 9.77
C GLY A 112 -7.61 -13.03 10.55
N ASP A 113 -7.35 -12.14 11.50
CA ASP A 113 -8.39 -11.47 12.25
C ASP A 113 -9.03 -10.33 11.44
N TRP A 114 -10.31 -10.09 11.70
CA TRP A 114 -11.13 -9.19 10.90
C TRP A 114 -10.59 -7.76 10.83
N ASP A 115 -10.03 -7.29 11.92
CA ASP A 115 -9.43 -5.97 12.04
C ASP A 115 -8.05 -5.83 11.35
N HIS A 116 -7.58 -6.90 10.68
CA HIS A 116 -6.41 -6.89 9.81
C HIS A 116 -6.75 -7.15 8.35
N ILE A 117 -7.89 -7.80 8.06
CA ILE A 117 -8.20 -8.26 6.71
C ILE A 117 -9.43 -7.63 6.06
N SER A 118 -10.34 -6.97 6.81
CA SER A 118 -11.66 -6.56 6.30
C SER A 118 -11.60 -5.66 5.07
N GLY A 119 -10.67 -4.71 5.01
CA GLY A 119 -10.46 -3.84 3.85
C GLY A 119 -9.82 -4.56 2.66
N ILE A 120 -8.90 -5.51 2.93
CA ILE A 120 -8.28 -6.35 1.89
C ILE A 120 -9.34 -7.27 1.28
N ARG A 121 -10.15 -7.90 2.13
CA ARG A 121 -11.26 -8.75 1.69
C ARG A 121 -12.22 -7.99 0.79
N TYR A 122 -12.62 -6.78 1.17
CA TYR A 122 -13.43 -5.92 0.32
C TYR A 122 -12.78 -5.70 -1.07
N ALA A 123 -11.49 -5.39 -1.12
CA ALA A 123 -10.79 -5.20 -2.39
C ALA A 123 -10.73 -6.48 -3.24
N LEU A 124 -10.70 -7.67 -2.60
CA LEU A 124 -10.77 -8.97 -3.27
C LEU A 124 -12.20 -9.32 -3.72
N GLU A 125 -13.24 -8.97 -2.98
CA GLU A 125 -14.63 -9.27 -3.28
C GLU A 125 -15.23 -8.33 -4.34
N GLU A 126 -14.78 -7.05 -4.38
CA GLU A 126 -15.36 -6.00 -5.21
C GLU A 126 -14.42 -5.55 -6.36
N PRO A 127 -14.41 -6.27 -7.50
CA PRO A 127 -13.58 -5.88 -8.66
C PRO A 127 -13.87 -4.46 -9.15
N GLY A 128 -15.12 -4.00 -8.97
CA GLY A 128 -15.56 -2.66 -9.34
C GLY A 128 -14.96 -1.53 -8.53
N CYS A 129 -14.28 -1.81 -7.40
CA CYS A 129 -13.59 -0.80 -6.60
C CYS A 129 -12.42 -0.13 -7.35
N GLY A 130 -11.90 -0.80 -8.41
CA GLY A 130 -10.85 -0.29 -9.28
C GLY A 130 -9.44 -0.40 -8.68
N ILE A 131 -9.26 -1.25 -7.67
CA ILE A 131 -7.94 -1.59 -7.10
C ILE A 131 -7.56 -3.01 -7.53
N ARG A 132 -6.37 -3.15 -8.08
CA ARG A 132 -5.78 -4.44 -8.47
C ARG A 132 -4.76 -4.87 -7.44
N ILE A 133 -4.70 -6.16 -7.14
CA ILE A 133 -3.69 -6.76 -6.27
C ILE A 133 -2.79 -7.65 -7.14
N GLY A 134 -1.48 -7.48 -7.03
CA GLY A 134 -0.49 -8.25 -7.79
C GLY A 134 -0.18 -9.60 -7.16
N THR A 135 0.08 -9.61 -5.85
CA THR A 135 0.40 -10.82 -5.08
C THR A 135 -0.17 -10.69 -3.68
N LEU A 136 -0.72 -11.77 -3.15
CA LEU A 136 -1.16 -11.86 -1.76
C LEU A 136 -0.18 -12.73 -0.97
N VAL A 137 0.35 -12.22 0.12
CA VAL A 137 1.25 -12.94 1.03
C VAL A 137 0.54 -13.16 2.36
N MET A 138 0.49 -14.41 2.81
CA MET A 138 -0.16 -14.82 4.06
C MET A 138 0.80 -15.66 4.90
N PRO A 139 0.61 -15.75 6.23
CA PRO A 139 1.47 -16.59 7.08
C PRO A 139 1.35 -18.09 6.73
N GLU A 140 2.47 -18.81 6.72
CA GLU A 140 2.52 -20.22 6.36
C GLU A 140 1.64 -21.12 7.27
N PRO A 141 1.58 -20.96 8.61
CA PRO A 141 0.70 -21.73 9.47
C PRO A 141 -0.80 -21.55 9.16
N GLY A 142 -1.17 -20.45 8.49
CA GLY A 142 -2.53 -20.20 8.03
C GLY A 142 -2.96 -21.05 6.84
N LYS A 143 -2.04 -21.71 6.15
CA LYS A 143 -2.33 -22.47 4.94
C LYS A 143 -3.39 -23.55 5.18
N GLY A 144 -4.52 -23.45 4.47
CA GLY A 144 -5.63 -24.37 4.58
C GLY A 144 -6.57 -24.13 5.76
N LYS A 145 -6.32 -23.15 6.63
CA LYS A 145 -7.27 -22.73 7.67
C LYS A 145 -8.39 -21.87 7.06
N ASP A 146 -9.58 -21.90 7.66
CA ASP A 146 -10.82 -21.36 7.09
C ASP A 146 -10.68 -19.97 6.45
N VAL A 147 -10.27 -18.96 7.21
CA VAL A 147 -10.18 -17.57 6.73
C VAL A 147 -9.13 -17.41 5.62
N TYR A 148 -8.01 -18.09 5.72
CA TYR A 148 -6.95 -18.00 4.71
C TYR A 148 -7.31 -18.81 3.45
N ALA A 149 -8.05 -19.91 3.61
CA ALA A 149 -8.59 -20.67 2.48
C ALA A 149 -9.62 -19.85 1.70
N GLU A 150 -10.49 -19.10 2.39
CA GLU A 150 -11.41 -18.17 1.76
C GLU A 150 -10.69 -17.06 0.99
N LEU A 151 -9.69 -16.42 1.60
CA LEU A 151 -8.89 -15.37 0.95
C LEU A 151 -8.11 -15.91 -0.25
N ALA A 152 -7.54 -17.13 -0.12
CA ALA A 152 -6.87 -17.79 -1.24
C ALA A 152 -7.82 -18.11 -2.40
N CYS A 153 -9.05 -18.55 -2.10
CA CYS A 153 -10.08 -18.79 -3.11
C CYS A 153 -10.50 -17.49 -3.83
N LEU A 154 -10.68 -16.40 -3.08
CA LEU A 154 -10.97 -15.08 -3.66
C LEU A 154 -9.82 -14.60 -4.54
N ALA A 155 -8.57 -14.76 -4.10
CA ALA A 155 -7.39 -14.39 -4.88
C ALA A 155 -7.28 -15.23 -6.17
N ASP A 156 -7.45 -16.54 -6.07
CA ASP A 156 -7.39 -17.46 -7.22
C ASP A 156 -8.47 -17.13 -8.26
N SER A 157 -9.69 -16.84 -7.82
CA SER A 157 -10.79 -16.44 -8.72
C SER A 157 -10.47 -15.19 -9.56
N ARG A 158 -9.48 -14.41 -9.14
CA ARG A 158 -9.01 -13.19 -9.80
C ARG A 158 -7.62 -13.34 -10.44
N GLY A 159 -7.07 -14.53 -10.43
CA GLY A 159 -5.74 -14.82 -10.96
C GLY A 159 -4.61 -14.12 -10.15
N ILE A 160 -4.83 -13.88 -8.85
CA ILE A 160 -3.86 -13.28 -7.96
C ILE A 160 -3.04 -14.40 -7.32
N PRO A 161 -1.72 -14.46 -7.54
CA PRO A 161 -0.88 -15.46 -6.90
C PRO A 161 -0.85 -15.28 -5.39
N VAL A 162 -0.91 -16.41 -4.67
CA VAL A 162 -0.81 -16.47 -3.21
C VAL A 162 0.52 -17.08 -2.82
N VAL A 163 1.23 -16.41 -1.93
CA VAL A 163 2.50 -16.86 -1.34
C VAL A 163 2.32 -17.02 0.16
N TYR A 164 2.86 -18.10 0.72
CA TYR A 164 2.86 -18.32 2.16
C TYR A 164 4.24 -18.01 2.72
N GLY A 165 4.30 -16.95 3.55
CA GLY A 165 5.53 -16.45 4.15
C GLY A 165 5.84 -17.11 5.48
N LYS A 166 7.11 -17.36 5.72
CA LYS A 166 7.64 -17.92 6.95
C LYS A 166 8.98 -17.29 7.33
N ARG A 167 9.43 -17.52 8.53
CA ARG A 167 10.72 -17.05 9.03
C ARG A 167 11.85 -17.42 8.06
N GLY A 168 12.66 -16.41 7.75
CA GLY A 168 13.81 -16.52 6.87
C GLY A 168 13.52 -16.23 5.41
N ASP A 169 12.27 -16.11 5.01
CA ASP A 169 11.93 -15.70 3.66
C ASP A 169 12.34 -14.25 3.42
N GLU A 170 12.95 -14.00 2.27
CA GLU A 170 13.33 -12.68 1.80
C GLU A 170 12.53 -12.32 0.55
N PHE A 171 11.80 -11.22 0.62
CA PHE A 171 10.98 -10.72 -0.47
C PHE A 171 11.72 -9.57 -1.16
N SER A 172 12.53 -9.91 -2.16
CA SER A 172 13.32 -8.93 -2.91
C SER A 172 12.52 -8.30 -4.04
N GLY A 173 12.80 -7.01 -4.29
CA GLY A 173 12.26 -6.29 -5.46
C GLY A 173 10.79 -5.85 -5.34
N ILE A 174 10.06 -6.16 -4.25
CA ILE A 174 8.68 -5.71 -4.06
C ILE A 174 8.58 -4.19 -4.09
N LEU A 175 9.40 -3.51 -3.28
CA LEU A 175 9.47 -2.04 -3.22
C LEU A 175 10.70 -1.48 -3.95
N GLY A 176 11.28 -2.26 -4.87
CA GLY A 176 12.49 -1.89 -5.61
C GLY A 176 13.78 -2.48 -5.02
N PRO A 177 14.93 -2.29 -5.71
CA PRO A 177 16.19 -2.94 -5.33
C PRO A 177 16.82 -2.37 -4.04
N GLU A 178 16.41 -1.18 -3.63
CA GLU A 178 16.96 -0.48 -2.46
C GLU A 178 16.26 -0.87 -1.15
N VAL A 179 15.13 -1.64 -1.25
CA VAL A 179 14.34 -2.09 -0.10
C VAL A 179 14.44 -3.59 0.02
N SER A 180 14.88 -4.06 1.17
CA SER A 180 14.78 -5.48 1.55
C SER A 180 13.63 -5.69 2.52
N ILE A 181 12.91 -6.81 2.35
CA ILE A 181 11.84 -7.22 3.22
C ILE A 181 12.16 -8.63 3.68
N ARG A 182 12.28 -8.83 4.99
CA ARG A 182 12.60 -10.12 5.59
C ARG A 182 11.50 -10.54 6.55
N CYS A 183 11.07 -11.78 6.45
CA CYS A 183 10.11 -12.37 7.37
C CYS A 183 10.83 -12.92 8.61
N LEU A 184 10.44 -12.45 9.80
CA LEU A 184 11.02 -12.86 11.08
C LEU A 184 10.16 -13.90 11.80
N SER A 185 8.86 -13.96 11.50
CA SER A 185 7.86 -14.87 12.04
C SER A 185 6.78 -15.10 10.97
N PRO A 186 6.08 -16.23 10.99
CA PRO A 186 6.22 -17.39 11.90
C PRO A 186 7.35 -18.33 11.48
N PRO A 187 7.89 -19.19 12.37
CA PRO A 187 8.78 -20.29 11.99
C PRO A 187 8.04 -21.34 11.17
N GLU A 188 8.77 -22.06 10.32
CA GLU A 188 8.23 -23.13 9.50
C GLU A 188 7.60 -24.24 10.36
N GLY A 189 6.38 -24.65 10.02
CA GLY A 189 5.66 -25.71 10.70
C GLY A 189 5.33 -25.37 12.16
N GLY A 190 5.40 -24.10 12.53
CA GLY A 190 5.02 -23.64 13.87
C GLY A 190 3.54 -23.89 14.14
N ASP A 191 3.24 -24.59 15.22
CA ASP A 191 1.88 -24.70 15.76
C ASP A 191 1.81 -23.76 16.97
N TYR A 192 0.89 -22.82 16.91
CA TYR A 192 0.67 -21.82 17.93
C TYR A 192 -0.75 -21.97 18.47
N GLY A 193 -0.88 -21.79 19.77
CA GLY A 193 -2.20 -21.84 20.44
C GLY A 193 -3.08 -20.64 20.13
N ASP A 194 -2.45 -19.53 19.66
CA ASP A 194 -3.12 -18.29 19.35
C ASP A 194 -2.77 -17.83 17.93
N ARG A 195 -3.77 -17.34 17.19
CA ARG A 195 -3.62 -16.81 15.84
C ARG A 195 -2.70 -15.60 15.79
N ASN A 196 -2.70 -14.77 16.83
CA ASN A 196 -1.83 -13.61 16.95
C ASN A 196 -0.35 -14.01 16.95
N ASP A 197 0.01 -15.12 17.64
CA ASP A 197 1.38 -15.62 17.64
C ASP A 197 1.82 -16.24 16.30
N GLU A 198 0.88 -16.55 15.41
CA GLU A 198 1.13 -16.95 14.01
C GLU A 198 1.41 -15.77 13.09
N SER A 199 1.39 -14.52 13.59
CA SER A 199 1.54 -13.31 12.79
C SER A 199 2.81 -13.33 11.95
N LEU A 200 2.64 -12.97 10.67
CA LEU A 200 3.74 -12.67 9.77
C LEU A 200 4.37 -11.35 10.20
N VAL A 201 5.56 -11.43 10.78
CA VAL A 201 6.35 -10.27 11.19
C VAL A 201 7.35 -9.94 10.10
N ALA A 202 7.28 -8.71 9.56
CA ALA A 202 8.13 -8.25 8.49
C ALA A 202 9.09 -7.15 8.95
N GLU A 203 10.39 -7.35 8.73
CA GLU A 203 11.40 -6.30 8.82
C GLU A 203 11.61 -5.68 7.44
N ILE A 204 11.46 -4.37 7.34
CA ILE A 204 11.65 -3.61 6.11
C ILE A 204 12.87 -2.72 6.29
N GLN A 205 13.87 -2.89 5.44
CA GLN A 205 15.11 -2.12 5.48
C GLN A 205 15.29 -1.29 4.22
N TYR A 206 15.61 0.00 4.41
CA TYR A 206 15.97 0.96 3.37
C TYR A 206 17.19 1.77 3.84
N GLY A 207 18.36 1.43 3.34
CA GLY A 207 19.61 1.98 3.86
C GLY A 207 19.76 1.67 5.35
N ASP A 208 19.96 2.71 6.17
CA ASP A 208 20.07 2.58 7.64
C ASP A 208 18.70 2.57 8.34
N PHE A 209 17.62 2.87 7.63
CA PHE A 209 16.27 2.86 8.18
C PHE A 209 15.76 1.43 8.27
N ARG A 210 15.25 1.04 9.44
CA ARG A 210 14.60 -0.24 9.71
C ARG A 210 13.22 -0.04 10.31
N LEU A 211 12.23 -0.65 9.71
CA LEU A 211 10.85 -0.68 10.18
C LEU A 211 10.45 -2.12 10.46
N LEU A 212 10.00 -2.40 11.68
CA LEU A 212 9.46 -3.68 12.07
C LEU A 212 7.94 -3.58 12.14
N LEU A 213 7.27 -4.44 11.38
CA LEU A 213 5.82 -4.58 11.33
C LEU A 213 5.46 -5.93 11.96
N THR A 214 4.85 -5.87 13.14
CA THR A 214 4.66 -7.07 13.98
C THR A 214 3.28 -7.70 13.85
N GLY A 215 2.33 -6.99 13.21
CA GLY A 215 0.93 -7.35 13.37
C GLY A 215 0.55 -7.31 14.86
N ASP A 216 -0.19 -8.30 15.30
CA ASP A 216 -0.59 -8.48 16.69
C ASP A 216 0.16 -9.63 17.38
N VAL A 217 1.43 -9.86 16.97
CA VAL A 217 2.25 -10.92 17.56
C VAL A 217 2.23 -10.81 19.09
N GLY A 218 1.85 -11.91 19.73
CA GLY A 218 1.79 -11.99 21.19
C GLY A 218 3.13 -12.31 21.82
N LYS A 219 3.09 -12.50 23.14
CA LYS A 219 4.28 -12.73 23.95
C LYS A 219 5.08 -13.97 23.51
N GLU A 220 4.40 -15.04 23.12
CA GLU A 220 5.06 -16.28 22.70
C GLU A 220 5.82 -16.09 21.39
N GLY A 221 5.24 -15.41 20.40
CA GLY A 221 5.89 -15.10 19.15
C GLY A 221 7.08 -14.16 19.32
N GLU A 222 6.95 -13.11 20.17
CA GLU A 222 8.07 -12.23 20.52
C GLU A 222 9.23 -12.98 21.18
N GLU A 223 8.93 -13.86 22.15
CA GLU A 223 9.92 -14.66 22.85
C GLU A 223 10.68 -15.56 21.87
N LYS A 224 9.98 -16.24 20.98
CA LYS A 224 10.59 -17.10 19.94
C LYS A 224 11.50 -16.32 18.99
N MET A 225 11.14 -15.09 18.63
CA MET A 225 12.01 -14.22 17.81
C MET A 225 13.24 -13.76 18.61
N ARG A 226 13.07 -13.42 19.88
CA ARG A 226 14.15 -13.00 20.78
C ARG A 226 15.16 -14.13 21.00
N GLU A 227 14.70 -15.34 21.31
CA GLU A 227 15.54 -16.53 21.52
C GLU A 227 16.32 -16.91 20.25
N ALA A 228 15.70 -16.71 19.08
CA ALA A 228 16.36 -16.92 17.80
C ALA A 228 17.34 -15.80 17.40
N GLY A 229 17.50 -14.76 18.23
CA GLY A 229 18.43 -13.65 17.96
C GLY A 229 18.05 -12.81 16.74
N LEU A 230 16.77 -12.77 16.39
CA LEU A 230 16.30 -12.10 15.16
C LEU A 230 16.01 -10.61 15.37
N LEU A 231 15.81 -10.20 16.62
CA LEU A 231 15.47 -8.81 16.93
C LEU A 231 16.74 -7.94 16.96
N ALA A 232 16.77 -6.92 16.13
CA ALA A 232 17.83 -5.92 16.07
C ALA A 232 17.24 -4.54 16.39
N PRO A 233 18.07 -3.54 16.72
CA PRO A 233 17.59 -2.16 16.86
C PRO A 233 16.87 -1.71 15.59
N VAL A 234 15.69 -1.12 15.75
CA VAL A 234 14.85 -0.62 14.66
C VAL A 234 14.65 0.88 14.79
N THR A 235 14.40 1.54 13.65
CA THR A 235 14.09 2.97 13.59
C THR A 235 12.60 3.21 13.88
N GLY A 236 11.75 2.29 13.46
CA GLY A 236 10.31 2.31 13.69
C GLY A 236 9.78 0.93 14.05
N LEU A 237 8.79 0.90 14.93
CA LEU A 237 8.09 -0.31 15.36
C LEU A 237 6.58 -0.04 15.28
N LYS A 238 5.86 -1.00 14.74
CA LYS A 238 4.41 -1.08 14.77
C LYS A 238 4.02 -2.51 15.09
#